data_4c0e00603d506b0d0f4712b313e098f3
#
_entry.id   4c0e00603d506b0d0f4712b313e098f3
#
_cell.length_a   1.000
_cell.length_b   1.000
_cell.length_c   1.000
_cell.angle_alpha   90.00
_cell.angle_beta   90.00
_cell.angle_gamma   90.00
#
_symmetry.space_group_name_H-M   'P 1'
#
loop_
_entity.id
_entity.type
_entity.pdbx_description
1 polymer ?
#
loop_
_entity_poly.entity_id
_entity_poly.type
_entity_poly.pdbx_seq_one_letter_code
_entity_poly.pdbx_strand_id
1 'polypeptide(L)'
;MKKTILLLISPLLLSACQTMTASECQTANWAVLGSQDALKGYTSRAESRQDSCSKQGVNISATKIQQYQQAYAQSIQQYCQPENIFNLSLTGSGSISACPEPNHTKVKPYHQVASNYYQTQQSIKYTKQDIDRLDDQLIKEDDKAKKEKLMQDRISKSRELERYYDELKQAQVQLDALKNSLH
;
A
#
# COMPACT_ATOMS: atom_id res chain seq x y z
N MET A 1 29.95 -10.80 -45.70
CA MET A 1 29.96 -10.13 -44.38
C MET A 1 28.70 -10.56 -43.63
N LYS A 2 28.82 -11.55 -42.74
CA LYS A 2 27.70 -12.09 -41.94
C LYS A 2 27.50 -11.24 -40.70
N LYS A 3 26.37 -10.55 -40.60
CA LYS A 3 25.98 -9.80 -39.36
C LYS A 3 25.34 -10.77 -38.37
N THR A 4 26.07 -11.06 -37.29
CA THR A 4 25.57 -11.83 -36.16
C THR A 4 24.72 -10.90 -35.29
N ILE A 5 23.41 -11.13 -35.24
CA ILE A 5 22.47 -10.43 -34.37
C ILE A 5 22.55 -11.11 -33.00
N LEU A 6 23.12 -10.44 -32.02
CA LEU A 6 23.18 -10.87 -30.60
C LEU A 6 21.82 -10.53 -29.97
N LEU A 7 20.95 -11.54 -29.82
CA LEU A 7 19.68 -11.42 -29.05
C LEU A 7 20.03 -11.33 -27.57
N LEU A 8 19.94 -10.12 -27.00
CA LEU A 8 19.97 -9.88 -25.58
C LEU A 8 18.67 -10.38 -24.95
N ILE A 9 18.73 -11.58 -24.38
CA ILE A 9 17.66 -12.14 -23.53
C ILE A 9 17.72 -11.39 -22.22
N SER A 10 16.82 -10.41 -22.05
CA SER A 10 16.60 -9.74 -20.78
C SER A 10 15.92 -10.72 -19.81
N PRO A 11 16.50 -11.03 -18.63
CA PRO A 11 15.80 -11.86 -17.66
C PRO A 11 14.61 -11.07 -17.11
N LEU A 12 13.39 -11.53 -17.43
CA LEU A 12 12.19 -11.11 -16.72
C LEU A 12 12.38 -11.46 -15.24
N LEU A 13 12.59 -10.44 -14.42
CA LEU A 13 12.48 -10.53 -12.96
C LEU A 13 11.00 -10.80 -12.66
N LEU A 14 10.62 -12.08 -12.67
CA LEU A 14 9.40 -12.57 -12.07
C LEU A 14 9.46 -12.14 -10.60
N SER A 15 8.58 -11.21 -10.22
CA SER A 15 8.29 -10.89 -8.82
C SER A 15 7.89 -12.18 -8.13
N ALA A 16 8.85 -12.86 -7.54
CA ALA A 16 8.60 -14.06 -6.77
C ALA A 16 7.67 -13.66 -5.63
N CYS A 17 6.41 -14.10 -5.66
CA CYS A 17 5.66 -14.28 -4.42
C CYS A 17 6.66 -14.87 -3.44
N GLN A 18 6.82 -14.25 -2.25
CA GLN A 18 7.83 -14.67 -1.29
C GLN A 18 7.55 -16.11 -0.82
N THR A 19 7.96 -17.06 -1.63
CA THR A 19 7.95 -18.47 -1.32
C THR A 19 9.22 -18.75 -0.52
N MET A 20 9.08 -19.34 0.66
CA MET A 20 10.23 -19.74 1.47
C MET A 20 11.02 -20.82 0.73
N THR A 21 12.35 -20.71 0.75
CA THR A 21 13.24 -21.78 0.28
C THR A 21 13.27 -22.94 1.28
N ALA A 22 13.72 -24.12 0.86
CA ALA A 22 13.86 -25.28 1.75
C ALA A 22 14.76 -24.95 2.97
N SER A 23 15.85 -24.22 2.78
CA SER A 23 16.72 -23.79 3.86
C SER A 23 16.02 -22.85 4.85
N GLU A 24 15.30 -21.85 4.37
CA GLU A 24 14.51 -20.94 5.22
C GLU A 24 13.43 -21.72 6.00
N CYS A 25 12.78 -22.69 5.38
CA CYS A 25 11.78 -23.53 6.04
C CYS A 25 12.37 -24.32 7.23
N GLN A 26 13.60 -24.81 7.09
CA GLN A 26 14.30 -25.56 8.14
C GLN A 26 14.78 -24.66 9.29
N THR A 27 15.36 -23.50 8.95
CA THR A 27 16.11 -22.66 9.89
C THR A 27 15.32 -21.49 10.45
N ALA A 28 14.23 -21.07 9.81
CA ALA A 28 13.47 -19.91 10.25
C ALA A 28 12.89 -20.05 11.66
N ASN A 29 12.98 -18.97 12.42
CA ASN A 29 12.26 -18.81 13.67
C ASN A 29 10.82 -18.39 13.39
N TRP A 30 9.89 -19.33 13.57
CA TRP A 30 8.48 -19.11 13.26
C TRP A 30 7.79 -18.08 14.14
N ALA A 31 8.22 -17.90 15.38
CA ALA A 31 7.74 -16.81 16.23
C ALA A 31 8.14 -15.44 15.66
N VAL A 32 9.38 -15.30 15.20
CA VAL A 32 9.86 -14.06 14.56
C VAL A 32 9.08 -13.77 13.28
N LEU A 33 8.82 -14.77 12.46
CA LEU A 33 8.01 -14.61 11.23
C LEU A 33 6.59 -14.15 11.57
N GLY A 34 5.94 -14.74 12.58
CA GLY A 34 4.61 -14.34 13.02
C GLY A 34 4.57 -12.89 13.50
N SER A 35 5.52 -12.51 14.33
CA SER A 35 5.63 -11.13 14.80
C SER A 35 5.87 -10.13 13.65
N GLN A 36 6.76 -10.43 12.72
CA GLN A 36 7.06 -9.56 11.58
C GLN A 36 5.87 -9.41 10.64
N ASP A 37 5.12 -10.48 10.35
CA ASP A 37 3.94 -10.41 9.51
C ASP A 37 2.85 -9.55 10.16
N ALA A 38 2.65 -9.70 11.48
CA ALA A 38 1.71 -8.89 12.24
C ALA A 38 2.09 -7.41 12.28
N LEU A 39 3.35 -7.08 12.58
CA LEU A 39 3.83 -5.69 12.65
C LEU A 39 3.82 -4.97 11.29
N LYS A 40 3.80 -5.73 10.19
CA LYS A 40 3.60 -5.19 8.83
C LYS A 40 2.12 -5.06 8.45
N GLY A 41 1.19 -5.44 9.32
CA GLY A 41 -0.25 -5.40 9.05
C GLY A 41 -0.72 -6.44 8.03
N TYR A 42 0.04 -7.51 7.84
CA TYR A 42 -0.40 -8.63 7.02
C TYR A 42 -1.36 -9.52 7.80
N THR A 43 -2.39 -10.05 7.13
CA THR A 43 -3.16 -11.18 7.67
C THR A 43 -2.22 -12.37 7.93
N SER A 44 -2.61 -13.25 8.85
CA SER A 44 -1.78 -14.41 9.19
C SER A 44 -1.38 -15.20 7.95
N ARG A 45 -0.09 -15.44 7.78
CA ARG A 45 0.50 -16.18 6.66
C ARG A 45 1.00 -17.57 7.07
N ALA A 46 0.60 -18.05 8.26
CA ALA A 46 1.04 -19.36 8.78
C ALA A 46 0.80 -20.48 7.77
N GLU A 47 -0.43 -20.58 7.28
CA GLU A 47 -0.86 -21.62 6.33
C GLU A 47 -0.11 -21.51 4.99
N SER A 48 -0.07 -20.34 4.38
CA SER A 48 0.63 -20.13 3.10
C SER A 48 2.14 -20.40 3.19
N ARG A 49 2.76 -20.10 4.34
CA ARG A 49 4.16 -20.43 4.60
C ARG A 49 4.36 -21.93 4.79
N GLN A 50 3.47 -22.59 5.51
CA GLN A 50 3.48 -24.04 5.69
C GLN A 50 3.34 -24.77 4.35
N ASP A 51 2.42 -24.36 3.51
CA ASP A 51 2.21 -24.90 2.16
C ASP A 51 3.44 -24.69 1.26
N SER A 52 4.05 -23.50 1.34
CA SER A 52 5.28 -23.23 0.62
C SER A 52 6.40 -24.18 1.02
N CYS A 53 6.58 -24.41 2.31
CA CYS A 53 7.58 -25.34 2.84
C CYS A 53 7.29 -26.79 2.46
N SER A 54 6.02 -27.21 2.51
CA SER A 54 5.59 -28.54 2.09
C SER A 54 5.93 -28.81 0.62
N LYS A 55 5.73 -27.83 -0.26
CA LYS A 55 6.13 -27.92 -1.69
C LYS A 55 7.63 -28.05 -1.89
N GLN A 56 8.44 -27.61 -0.93
CA GLN A 56 9.89 -27.80 -0.88
C GLN A 56 10.33 -29.09 -0.18
N GLY A 57 9.38 -29.98 0.17
CA GLY A 57 9.64 -31.23 0.88
C GLY A 57 9.96 -31.06 2.37
N VAL A 58 9.71 -29.89 2.94
CA VAL A 58 9.97 -29.61 4.37
C VAL A 58 8.67 -29.58 5.15
N ASN A 59 8.51 -30.54 6.05
CA ASN A 59 7.37 -30.60 6.95
C ASN A 59 7.57 -29.70 8.16
N ILE A 60 6.63 -28.78 8.38
CA ILE A 60 6.66 -27.85 9.51
C ILE A 60 5.85 -28.44 10.67
N SER A 61 6.47 -28.56 11.84
CA SER A 61 5.82 -29.12 13.03
C SER A 61 4.68 -28.23 13.54
N ALA A 62 3.68 -28.84 14.15
CA ALA A 62 2.58 -28.11 14.81
C ALA A 62 3.09 -27.09 15.84
N THR A 63 4.18 -27.41 16.55
CA THR A 63 4.82 -26.49 17.50
C THR A 63 5.32 -25.20 16.84
N LYS A 64 5.95 -25.29 15.67
CA LYS A 64 6.39 -24.10 14.92
C LYS A 64 5.21 -23.25 14.47
N ILE A 65 4.14 -23.86 13.99
CA ILE A 65 2.90 -23.15 13.62
C ILE A 65 2.28 -22.46 14.84
N GLN A 66 2.23 -23.13 15.97
CA GLN A 66 1.73 -22.54 17.22
C GLN A 66 2.58 -21.36 17.70
N GLN A 67 3.92 -21.45 17.62
CA GLN A 67 4.83 -20.34 17.91
C GLN A 67 4.57 -19.12 17.01
N TYR A 68 4.38 -19.35 15.71
CA TYR A 68 4.00 -18.28 14.78
C TYR A 68 2.68 -17.62 15.21
N GLN A 69 1.64 -18.41 15.43
CA GLN A 69 0.30 -17.91 15.78
C GLN A 69 0.30 -17.11 17.08
N GLN A 70 1.02 -17.56 18.12
CA GLN A 70 1.14 -16.86 19.39
C GLN A 70 1.85 -15.51 19.22
N ALA A 71 2.99 -15.51 18.53
CA ALA A 71 3.74 -14.28 18.28
C ALA A 71 2.97 -13.30 17.38
N TYR A 72 2.26 -13.80 16.37
CA TYR A 72 1.38 -13.01 15.53
C TYR A 72 0.26 -12.36 16.35
N ALA A 73 -0.45 -13.16 17.18
CA ALA A 73 -1.55 -12.67 18.00
C ALA A 73 -1.13 -11.58 19.00
N GLN A 74 0.08 -11.64 19.54
CA GLN A 74 0.63 -10.61 20.40
C GLN A 74 1.00 -9.35 19.63
N SER A 75 1.69 -9.50 18.50
CA SER A 75 2.22 -8.37 17.74
C SER A 75 1.14 -7.62 16.96
N ILE A 76 0.07 -8.29 16.52
CA ILE A 76 -1.04 -7.64 15.82
C ILE A 76 -1.80 -6.66 16.74
N GLN A 77 -1.78 -6.86 18.05
CA GLN A 77 -2.37 -5.92 18.99
C GLN A 77 -1.60 -4.58 19.01
N GLN A 78 -0.28 -4.62 18.83
CA GLN A 78 0.55 -3.42 18.74
C GLN A 78 0.31 -2.72 17.39
N TYR A 79 0.24 -3.48 16.30
CA TYR A 79 -0.07 -2.92 14.99
C TYR A 79 -1.44 -2.22 14.98
N CYS A 80 -2.46 -2.84 15.55
CA CYS A 80 -3.84 -2.37 15.59
C CYS A 80 -4.12 -1.38 16.73
N GLN A 81 -3.13 -0.55 17.10
CA GLN A 81 -3.37 0.60 17.97
C GLN A 81 -3.83 1.81 17.15
N PRO A 82 -4.77 2.63 17.66
CA PRO A 82 -5.28 3.81 16.94
C PRO A 82 -4.19 4.73 16.43
N GLU A 83 -3.23 5.08 17.28
CA GLU A 83 -2.11 5.94 16.91
C GLU A 83 -1.24 5.36 15.80
N ASN A 84 -0.91 4.05 15.87
CA ASN A 84 -0.12 3.39 14.85
C ASN A 84 -0.86 3.36 13.50
N ILE A 85 -2.13 2.94 13.49
CA ILE A 85 -2.96 2.91 12.28
C ILE A 85 -3.11 4.31 11.69
N PHE A 86 -3.35 5.33 12.53
CA PHE A 86 -3.43 6.72 12.11
C PHE A 86 -2.16 7.16 11.38
N ASN A 87 -0.98 6.98 12.01
CA ASN A 87 0.30 7.38 11.46
C ASN A 87 0.65 6.64 10.15
N LEU A 88 0.41 5.34 10.09
CA LEU A 88 0.61 4.54 8.86
C LEU A 88 -0.34 4.98 7.73
N SER A 89 -1.60 5.28 8.05
CA SER A 89 -2.59 5.70 7.06
C SER A 89 -2.28 7.07 6.46
N LEU A 90 -1.64 7.98 7.23
CA LEU A 90 -1.14 9.27 6.72
C LEU A 90 -0.06 9.13 5.64
N THR A 91 0.61 7.99 5.57
CA THR A 91 1.62 7.67 4.54
C THR A 91 1.11 6.75 3.44
N GLY A 92 -0.17 6.37 3.49
CA GLY A 92 -0.78 5.42 2.56
C GLY A 92 -0.40 3.95 2.81
N SER A 93 0.27 3.67 3.93
CA SER A 93 0.74 2.32 4.28
C SER A 93 -0.19 1.56 5.24
N GLY A 94 -1.14 2.26 5.87
CA GLY A 94 -2.06 1.68 6.85
C GLY A 94 -3.08 0.74 6.23
N SER A 95 -3.28 -0.42 6.86
CA SER A 95 -4.36 -1.36 6.54
C SER A 95 -4.96 -1.88 7.84
N ILE A 96 -6.28 -1.99 7.89
CA ILE A 96 -6.99 -2.52 9.05
C ILE A 96 -7.53 -3.93 8.82
N SER A 97 -7.32 -4.51 7.64
CA SER A 97 -7.84 -5.83 7.27
C SER A 97 -7.31 -6.97 8.14
N ALA A 98 -6.12 -6.81 8.72
CA ALA A 98 -5.50 -7.78 9.62
C ALA A 98 -5.92 -7.59 11.08
N CYS A 99 -6.58 -6.49 11.42
CA CYS A 99 -6.97 -6.19 12.79
C CYS A 99 -8.17 -7.05 13.21
N PRO A 100 -8.04 -7.87 14.27
CA PRO A 100 -9.16 -8.65 14.80
C PRO A 100 -10.16 -7.75 15.52
N GLU A 101 -11.41 -8.18 15.63
CA GLU A 101 -12.38 -7.53 16.52
C GLU A 101 -11.99 -7.73 18.00
N PRO A 102 -12.19 -6.75 18.88
CA PRO A 102 -12.86 -5.46 18.64
C PRO A 102 -11.90 -4.35 18.09
N ASN A 103 -10.63 -4.65 17.88
CA ASN A 103 -9.64 -3.65 17.46
C ASN A 103 -9.96 -3.06 16.08
N HIS A 104 -10.46 -3.89 15.15
CA HIS A 104 -10.86 -3.41 13.81
C HIS A 104 -11.86 -2.27 13.90
N THR A 105 -12.94 -2.45 14.69
CA THR A 105 -13.96 -1.41 14.91
C THR A 105 -13.35 -0.16 15.57
N LYS A 106 -12.44 -0.33 16.54
CA LYS A 106 -11.77 0.76 17.24
C LYS A 106 -10.88 1.60 16.33
N VAL A 107 -10.10 0.98 15.42
CA VAL A 107 -9.13 1.70 14.58
C VAL A 107 -9.73 2.24 13.29
N LYS A 108 -10.90 1.77 12.88
CA LYS A 108 -11.55 2.15 11.63
C LYS A 108 -11.70 3.67 11.43
N PRO A 109 -12.18 4.48 12.38
CA PRO A 109 -12.29 5.94 12.19
C PRO A 109 -10.93 6.60 11.97
N TYR A 110 -9.89 6.15 12.65
CA TYR A 110 -8.53 6.69 12.50
C TYR A 110 -7.96 6.37 11.12
N HIS A 111 -8.16 5.14 10.66
CA HIS A 111 -7.78 4.74 9.29
C HIS A 111 -8.52 5.57 8.24
N GLN A 112 -9.83 5.71 8.35
CA GLN A 112 -10.64 6.42 7.36
C GLN A 112 -10.22 7.87 7.20
N VAL A 113 -10.09 8.61 8.32
CA VAL A 113 -9.74 10.04 8.30
C VAL A 113 -8.32 10.24 7.74
N ALA A 114 -7.34 9.49 8.23
CA ALA A 114 -5.96 9.63 7.80
C ALA A 114 -5.76 9.18 6.34
N SER A 115 -6.40 8.11 5.91
CA SER A 115 -6.35 7.64 4.51
C SER A 115 -7.03 8.62 3.56
N ASN A 116 -8.17 9.22 3.94
CA ASN A 116 -8.83 10.23 3.14
C ASN A 116 -7.93 11.45 2.92
N TYR A 117 -7.31 11.94 3.98
CA TYR A 117 -6.34 13.04 3.88
C TYR A 117 -5.20 12.71 2.93
N TYR A 118 -4.56 11.54 3.08
CA TYR A 118 -3.49 11.08 2.18
C TYR A 118 -3.96 10.97 0.73
N GLN A 119 -5.09 10.32 0.49
CA GLN A 119 -5.63 10.12 -0.87
C GLN A 119 -5.94 11.45 -1.56
N THR A 120 -6.51 12.42 -0.82
CA THR A 120 -6.78 13.75 -1.37
C THR A 120 -5.49 14.47 -1.74
N GLN A 121 -4.44 14.37 -0.92
CA GLN A 121 -3.11 14.90 -1.29
C GLN A 121 -2.55 14.24 -2.56
N GLN A 122 -2.70 12.92 -2.71
CA GLN A 122 -2.26 12.23 -3.93
C GLN A 122 -3.08 12.66 -5.15
N SER A 123 -4.40 12.85 -5.01
CA SER A 123 -5.26 13.35 -6.08
C SER A 123 -4.83 14.74 -6.55
N ILE A 124 -4.52 15.65 -5.64
CA ILE A 124 -3.96 16.97 -5.97
C ILE A 124 -2.66 16.83 -6.75
N LYS A 125 -1.75 15.99 -6.27
CA LYS A 125 -0.45 15.76 -6.92
C LYS A 125 -0.61 15.27 -8.36
N TYR A 126 -1.43 14.25 -8.57
CA TYR A 126 -1.62 13.66 -9.90
C TYR A 126 -2.40 14.61 -10.83
N THR A 127 -3.41 15.33 -10.33
CA THR A 127 -4.14 16.31 -11.14
C THR A 127 -3.24 17.47 -11.58
N LYS A 128 -2.31 17.93 -10.75
CA LYS A 128 -1.28 18.90 -11.15
C LYS A 128 -0.41 18.36 -12.28
N GLN A 129 0.09 17.13 -12.16
CA GLN A 129 0.89 16.49 -13.21
C GLN A 129 0.12 16.35 -14.53
N ASP A 130 -1.19 16.06 -14.45
CA ASP A 130 -2.05 16.01 -15.64
C ASP A 130 -2.20 17.39 -16.30
N ILE A 131 -2.36 18.46 -15.51
CA ILE A 131 -2.43 19.83 -16.00
C ILE A 131 -1.11 20.21 -16.69
N ASP A 132 0.04 19.96 -16.04
CA ASP A 132 1.36 20.25 -16.62
C ASP A 132 1.55 19.51 -17.96
N ARG A 133 1.13 18.24 -18.04
CA ARG A 133 1.18 17.47 -19.28
C ARG A 133 0.27 18.04 -20.38
N LEU A 134 -0.93 18.52 -20.01
CA LEU A 134 -1.84 19.16 -20.96
C LEU A 134 -1.29 20.49 -21.45
N ASP A 135 -0.64 21.28 -20.58
CA ASP A 135 0.02 22.54 -20.96
C ASP A 135 1.18 22.29 -21.94
N ASP A 136 1.98 21.24 -21.71
CA ASP A 136 3.04 20.80 -22.65
C ASP A 136 2.49 20.37 -24.01
N GLN A 137 1.33 19.69 -24.04
CA GLN A 137 0.67 19.29 -25.28
C GLN A 137 0.09 20.49 -26.02
N LEU A 138 -0.51 21.46 -25.31
CA LEU A 138 -1.06 22.68 -25.90
C LEU A 138 0.00 23.53 -26.61
N ILE A 139 1.23 23.55 -26.09
CA ILE A 139 2.35 24.29 -26.69
C ILE A 139 2.78 23.64 -28.03
N LYS A 140 2.66 22.32 -28.14
CA LYS A 140 3.16 21.53 -29.28
C LYS A 140 2.10 21.26 -30.35
N GLU A 141 0.82 21.49 -30.06
CA GLU A 141 -0.27 21.20 -30.98
C GLU A 141 -0.55 22.38 -31.92
N ASP A 142 -0.50 22.14 -33.22
CA ASP A 142 -0.77 23.14 -34.25
C ASP A 142 -2.21 23.05 -34.82
N ASP A 143 -2.86 21.87 -34.69
CA ASP A 143 -4.23 21.67 -35.14
C ASP A 143 -5.22 22.40 -34.21
N LYS A 144 -6.00 23.33 -34.77
CA LYS A 144 -6.92 24.18 -34.02
C LYS A 144 -7.98 23.37 -33.26
N ALA A 145 -8.56 22.33 -33.85
CA ALA A 145 -9.63 21.55 -33.25
C ALA A 145 -9.10 20.71 -32.06
N LYS A 146 -7.91 20.12 -32.23
CA LYS A 146 -7.24 19.40 -31.16
C LYS A 146 -6.81 20.30 -30.01
N LYS A 147 -6.29 21.50 -30.34
CA LYS A 147 -5.92 22.51 -29.35
C LYS A 147 -7.10 22.97 -28.51
N GLU A 148 -8.26 23.17 -29.14
CA GLU A 148 -9.50 23.52 -28.42
C GLU A 148 -9.93 22.40 -27.47
N LYS A 149 -9.86 21.13 -27.88
CA LYS A 149 -10.15 19.97 -27.02
C LYS A 149 -9.19 19.90 -25.82
N LEU A 150 -7.88 20.04 -26.06
CA LEU A 150 -6.88 20.06 -24.99
C LEU A 150 -7.14 21.19 -23.97
N MET A 151 -7.57 22.36 -24.45
CA MET A 151 -7.94 23.47 -23.59
C MET A 151 -9.15 23.15 -22.71
N GLN A 152 -10.18 22.49 -23.26
CA GLN A 152 -11.33 22.05 -22.47
C GLN A 152 -10.95 21.01 -21.43
N ASP A 153 -10.10 20.05 -21.79
CA ASP A 153 -9.60 19.03 -20.87
C ASP A 153 -8.80 19.69 -19.72
N ARG A 154 -7.94 20.66 -20.03
CA ARG A 154 -7.19 21.43 -19.03
C ARG A 154 -8.10 22.22 -18.08
N ILE A 155 -9.15 22.88 -18.60
CA ILE A 155 -10.13 23.61 -17.78
C ILE A 155 -10.86 22.65 -16.84
N SER A 156 -11.24 21.48 -17.35
CA SER A 156 -11.87 20.43 -16.54
C SER A 156 -10.98 19.98 -15.39
N LYS A 157 -9.69 19.71 -15.68
CA LYS A 157 -8.70 19.33 -14.68
C LYS A 157 -8.42 20.43 -13.65
N SER A 158 -8.45 21.70 -14.06
CA SER A 158 -8.30 22.83 -13.13
C SER A 158 -9.47 22.92 -12.13
N ARG A 159 -10.71 22.71 -12.58
CA ARG A 159 -11.88 22.64 -11.69
C ARG A 159 -11.83 21.44 -10.73
N GLU A 160 -11.35 20.31 -11.22
CA GLU A 160 -11.12 19.12 -10.40
C GLU A 160 -10.08 19.40 -9.30
N LEU A 161 -9.01 20.11 -9.64
CA LEU A 161 -7.97 20.51 -8.69
C LEU A 161 -8.53 21.44 -7.59
N GLU A 162 -9.34 22.43 -7.96
CA GLU A 162 -10.01 23.32 -7.00
C GLU A 162 -10.88 22.53 -6.02
N ARG A 163 -11.68 21.57 -6.52
CA ARG A 163 -12.50 20.69 -5.68
C ARG A 163 -11.63 19.90 -4.70
N TYR A 164 -10.51 19.33 -5.15
CA TYR A 164 -9.60 18.59 -4.26
C TYR A 164 -8.96 19.47 -3.19
N TYR A 165 -8.71 20.75 -3.45
CA TYR A 165 -8.26 21.66 -2.40
C TYR A 165 -9.31 21.92 -1.33
N ASP A 166 -10.59 22.02 -1.71
CA ASP A 166 -11.69 22.15 -0.75
C ASP A 166 -11.86 20.87 0.08
N GLU A 167 -11.76 19.70 -0.57
CA GLU A 167 -11.79 18.39 0.09
C GLU A 167 -10.60 18.24 1.07
N LEU A 168 -9.40 18.70 0.68
CA LEU A 168 -8.22 18.65 1.54
C LEU A 168 -8.41 19.52 2.80
N LYS A 169 -8.99 20.70 2.66
CA LYS A 169 -9.28 21.56 3.80
C LYS A 169 -10.25 20.91 4.78
N GLN A 170 -11.28 20.23 4.28
CA GLN A 170 -12.23 19.49 5.11
C GLN A 170 -11.55 18.29 5.78
N ALA A 171 -10.75 17.53 5.02
CA ALA A 171 -10.00 16.39 5.55
C ALA A 171 -9.00 16.82 6.63
N GLN A 172 -8.36 17.99 6.48
CA GLN A 172 -7.47 18.56 7.49
C GLN A 172 -8.20 18.84 8.81
N VAL A 173 -9.38 19.45 8.75
CA VAL A 173 -10.18 19.72 9.96
C VAL A 173 -10.54 18.42 10.70
N GLN A 174 -10.95 17.39 9.96
CA GLN A 174 -11.25 16.08 10.55
C GLN A 174 -10.00 15.41 11.14
N LEU A 175 -8.86 15.55 10.46
CA LEU A 175 -7.58 15.03 10.91
C LEU A 175 -7.16 15.66 12.24
N ASP A 176 -7.24 16.99 12.35
CA ASP A 176 -6.84 17.73 13.54
C ASP A 176 -7.76 17.41 14.73
N ALA A 177 -9.07 17.30 14.49
CA ALA A 177 -10.03 16.91 15.52
C ALA A 177 -9.72 15.50 16.07
N LEU A 178 -9.40 14.54 15.17
CA LEU A 178 -9.11 13.16 15.56
C LEU A 178 -7.74 13.04 16.24
N LYS A 179 -6.73 13.80 15.80
CA LYS A 179 -5.40 13.83 16.40
C LYS A 179 -5.46 14.30 17.86
N ASN A 180 -6.29 15.32 18.15
CA ASN A 180 -6.49 15.81 19.51
C ASN A 180 -7.18 14.78 20.42
N SER A 181 -7.86 13.79 19.88
CA SER A 181 -8.49 12.71 20.65
C SER A 181 -7.55 11.54 20.99
N LEU A 182 -6.33 11.52 20.41
CA LEU A 182 -5.31 10.49 20.68
C LEU A 182 -4.46 10.81 21.91
N HIS A 183 -4.52 12.05 22.43
CA HIS A 183 -3.83 12.55 23.61
C HIS A 183 -4.81 12.71 24.78
#